data_c6ca0956d21349d3ab992e91748d45e3
#
_entry.id   c6ca0956d21349d3ab992e91748d45e3
#
_cell.length_a   1.000
_cell.length_b   1.000
_cell.length_c   1.000
_cell.angle_alpha   90.00
_cell.angle_beta   90.00
_cell.angle_gamma   90.00
#
_symmetry.space_group_name_H-M   'P 1'
#
loop_
_entity.id
_entity.type
_entity.pdbx_description
1 polymer ?
#
loop_
_entity_poly.entity_id
_entity_poly.type
_entity_poly.pdbx_seq_one_letter_code
_entity_poly.pdbx_strand_id
1 'polypeptide(L)'
;MGYKLNMFNLTTNKGENMKTKEIKNNKMNDFTYKLRRQVINILYEARDRGIKLPRVNVRIGQPTECAPNVLGVGGGLNIWITEKAIDRGYQYLLHVVLHELGHSVYNLPHDKKCKLMAPTLSKPCEVEDAWRIFRKYSFNNFIDNIKSA
;
A
#
# COMPACT_ATOMS: atom_id res chain seq x y z
N MET A 1 7.17 11.71 -8.11
CA MET A 1 5.95 12.06 -7.48
C MET A 1 6.10 12.13 -6.02
N GLY A 2 6.33 13.27 -5.57
CA GLY A 2 6.35 13.44 -4.17
C GLY A 2 4.95 13.31 -3.67
N TYR A 3 4.52 12.12 -3.48
CA TYR A 3 3.36 12.01 -2.72
C TYR A 3 3.62 12.72 -1.47
N LYS A 4 3.00 13.72 -1.29
CA LYS A 4 3.10 14.61 -0.18
C LYS A 4 2.62 13.89 1.07
N LEU A 5 3.36 12.85 1.41
CA LEU A 5 3.03 12.02 2.56
C LEU A 5 3.01 12.82 3.84
N ASN A 6 3.77 13.89 3.87
CA ASN A 6 3.74 14.83 4.99
C ASN A 6 2.36 15.37 5.27
N MET A 7 1.55 15.50 4.25
CA MET A 7 0.19 15.99 4.40
C MET A 7 -0.69 15.01 5.17
N PHE A 8 -0.32 13.76 5.16
CA PHE A 8 -1.08 12.73 5.87
C PHE A 8 -0.93 12.83 7.38
N ASN A 9 0.17 13.42 7.83
CA ASN A 9 0.39 13.65 9.25
C ASN A 9 -0.47 14.78 9.80
N LEU A 10 -1.08 15.54 8.92
CA LEU A 10 -1.93 16.66 9.32
C LEU A 10 -3.35 16.25 9.64
N THR A 11 -3.65 14.98 9.51
CA THR A 11 -4.97 14.45 9.86
C THR A 11 -5.09 14.29 11.36
N THR A 12 -4.63 15.25 12.10
CA THR A 12 -4.82 15.24 13.53
C THR A 12 -6.18 15.77 13.84
N ASN A 13 -6.85 15.12 14.73
CA ASN A 13 -8.15 15.53 15.19
C ASN A 13 -8.02 16.76 16.04
N LYS A 14 -7.96 17.89 15.39
CA LYS A 14 -7.90 19.16 16.09
C LYS A 14 -9.13 19.33 16.96
N GLY A 15 -8.93 19.52 18.21
CA GLY A 15 -10.02 19.78 19.14
C GLY A 15 -10.47 18.57 19.95
N GLU A 16 -9.90 17.41 19.75
CA GLU A 16 -10.19 16.29 20.62
C GLU A 16 -9.49 16.44 21.97
N ASN A 17 -10.21 16.06 23.03
CA ASN A 17 -9.61 15.95 24.34
C ASN A 17 -8.58 14.82 24.34
N MET A 18 -7.41 15.06 24.93
CA MET A 18 -6.33 14.10 24.94
C MET A 18 -6.71 12.75 25.51
N LYS A 19 -7.49 12.73 26.59
CA LYS A 19 -7.96 11.48 27.19
C LYS A 19 -8.90 10.71 26.27
N THR A 20 -9.82 11.39 25.64
CA THR A 20 -10.74 10.77 24.67
C THR A 20 -9.97 10.24 23.47
N LYS A 21 -8.98 10.99 23.02
CA LYS A 21 -8.12 10.59 21.93
C LYS A 21 -7.31 9.33 22.26
N GLU A 22 -6.77 9.24 23.45
CA GLU A 22 -6.01 8.06 23.90
C GLU A 22 -6.90 6.84 23.97
N ILE A 23 -8.11 6.94 24.50
CA ILE A 23 -9.06 5.83 24.59
C ILE A 23 -9.49 5.36 23.21
N LYS A 24 -9.80 6.28 22.30
CA LYS A 24 -10.12 5.97 20.92
C LYS A 24 -8.93 5.33 20.21
N ASN A 25 -7.75 5.88 20.41
CA ASN A 25 -6.53 5.35 19.79
C ASN A 25 -6.24 3.92 20.25
N ASN A 26 -6.46 3.60 21.51
CA ASN A 26 -6.25 2.24 22.01
C ASN A 26 -7.21 1.25 21.37
N LYS A 27 -8.48 1.59 21.24
CA LYS A 27 -9.46 0.75 20.55
C LYS A 27 -9.16 0.63 19.06
N MET A 28 -8.84 1.75 18.43
CA MET A 28 -8.47 1.77 17.01
C MET A 28 -7.16 1.07 16.78
N ASN A 29 -6.21 1.16 17.70
CA ASN A 29 -4.91 0.49 17.55
C ASN A 29 -5.06 -1.02 17.46
N ASP A 30 -5.94 -1.64 18.26
CA ASP A 30 -6.16 -3.08 18.17
C ASP A 30 -6.77 -3.48 16.83
N PHE A 31 -7.81 -2.77 16.41
CA PHE A 31 -8.43 -3.00 15.10
C PHE A 31 -7.47 -2.71 13.97
N THR A 32 -6.83 -1.57 14.01
CA THR A 32 -5.84 -1.16 13.01
C THR A 32 -4.67 -2.11 12.96
N TYR A 33 -4.23 -2.61 14.12
CA TYR A 33 -3.15 -3.59 14.17
C TYR A 33 -3.53 -4.87 13.42
N LYS A 34 -4.73 -5.38 13.63
CA LYS A 34 -5.20 -6.58 12.93
C LYS A 34 -5.26 -6.38 11.42
N LEU A 35 -5.78 -5.24 10.99
CA LEU A 35 -5.84 -4.90 9.57
C LEU A 35 -4.42 -4.74 8.99
N ARG A 36 -3.59 -4.00 9.70
CA ARG A 36 -2.21 -3.79 9.29
C ARG A 36 -1.46 -5.11 9.17
N ARG A 37 -1.75 -6.06 10.04
CA ARG A 37 -1.14 -7.39 10.01
C ARG A 37 -1.42 -8.12 8.71
N GLN A 38 -2.64 -8.00 8.18
CA GLN A 38 -2.99 -8.60 6.90
C GLN A 38 -2.12 -8.04 5.77
N VAL A 39 -1.91 -6.73 5.76
CA VAL A 39 -1.06 -6.08 4.76
C VAL A 39 0.39 -6.51 4.93
N ILE A 40 0.89 -6.52 6.14
CA ILE A 40 2.28 -6.91 6.44
C ILE A 40 2.53 -8.36 6.02
N ASN A 41 1.56 -9.23 6.19
CA ASN A 41 1.70 -10.62 5.75
C ASN A 41 1.95 -10.72 4.25
N ILE A 42 1.36 -9.83 3.46
CA ILE A 42 1.63 -9.78 2.02
C ILE A 42 3.09 -9.38 1.76
N LEU A 43 3.64 -8.45 2.53
CA LEU A 43 5.03 -8.07 2.40
C LEU A 43 5.97 -9.24 2.77
N TYR A 44 5.64 -9.98 3.79
CA TYR A 44 6.38 -11.19 4.16
C TYR A 44 6.30 -12.24 3.05
N GLU A 45 5.12 -12.45 2.48
CA GLU A 45 4.96 -13.38 1.38
C GLU A 45 5.80 -12.97 0.17
N ALA A 46 5.87 -11.68 -0.13
CA ALA A 46 6.73 -11.19 -1.21
C ALA A 46 8.18 -11.60 -0.98
N ARG A 47 8.68 -11.41 0.23
CA ARG A 47 10.05 -11.78 0.59
C ARG A 47 10.26 -13.29 0.54
N ASP A 48 9.28 -14.07 1.01
CA ASP A 48 9.32 -15.52 0.94
C ASP A 48 9.35 -16.02 -0.51
N ARG A 49 8.75 -15.28 -1.42
CA ARG A 49 8.80 -15.57 -2.85
C ARG A 49 10.10 -15.10 -3.51
N GLY A 50 11.04 -14.58 -2.73
CA GLY A 50 12.34 -14.12 -3.23
C GLY A 50 12.34 -12.72 -3.81
N ILE A 51 11.27 -11.96 -3.62
CA ILE A 51 11.19 -10.58 -4.08
C ILE A 51 11.86 -9.70 -3.04
N LYS A 52 12.87 -8.95 -3.46
CA LYS A 52 13.58 -8.04 -2.56
C LYS A 52 12.75 -6.79 -2.34
N LEU A 53 12.35 -6.58 -1.09
CA LEU A 53 11.64 -5.36 -0.70
C LEU A 53 12.42 -4.65 0.38
N PRO A 54 12.61 -3.33 0.27
CA PRO A 54 13.12 -2.55 1.38
C PRO A 54 12.10 -2.51 2.50
N ARG A 55 12.48 -1.93 3.62
CA ARG A 55 11.54 -1.69 4.71
C ARG A 55 10.52 -0.64 4.27
N VAL A 56 9.26 -1.02 4.32
CA VAL A 56 8.14 -0.15 3.92
C VAL A 56 7.25 0.10 5.13
N ASN A 57 6.89 1.34 5.35
CA ASN A 57 5.92 1.71 6.38
C ASN A 57 4.51 1.47 5.84
N VAL A 58 3.76 0.66 6.56
CA VAL A 58 2.37 0.36 6.23
C VAL A 58 1.45 1.15 7.16
N ARG A 59 0.56 1.90 6.57
CA ARG A 59 -0.44 2.66 7.31
C ARG A 59 -1.83 2.23 6.84
N ILE A 60 -2.73 2.07 7.79
CA ILE A 60 -4.11 1.74 7.50
C ILE A 60 -4.94 3.01 7.61
N GLY A 61 -5.82 3.22 6.67
CA GLY A 61 -6.69 4.36 6.65
C GLY A 61 -6.57 5.15 5.36
N GLN A 62 -7.16 6.32 5.36
CA GLN A 62 -7.20 7.18 4.20
C GLN A 62 -6.71 8.58 4.57
N PRO A 63 -5.73 9.11 3.85
CA PRO A 63 -5.36 10.51 4.03
C PRO A 63 -6.54 11.42 3.70
N THR A 64 -6.67 12.50 4.44
CA THR A 64 -7.81 13.42 4.27
C THR A 64 -7.85 14.10 2.92
N GLU A 65 -6.71 14.26 2.27
CA GLU A 65 -6.61 14.89 0.96
C GLU A 65 -7.01 13.98 -0.18
N CYS A 66 -7.25 12.72 0.09
CA CYS A 66 -7.59 11.76 -0.95
C CYS A 66 -9.09 11.74 -1.22
N ALA A 67 -9.44 11.40 -2.45
CA ALA A 67 -10.83 11.21 -2.83
C ALA A 67 -11.44 10.03 -2.04
N PRO A 68 -12.77 10.06 -1.80
CA PRO A 68 -13.41 9.03 -0.97
C PRO A 68 -13.33 7.61 -1.52
N ASN A 69 -13.04 7.45 -2.79
CA ASN A 69 -12.97 6.13 -3.44
C ASN A 69 -11.55 5.57 -3.53
N VAL A 70 -10.59 6.19 -2.88
CA VAL A 70 -9.22 5.74 -2.90
C VAL A 70 -9.10 4.43 -2.14
N LEU A 71 -8.41 3.45 -2.72
CA LEU A 71 -8.15 2.15 -2.10
C LEU A 71 -6.78 2.11 -1.44
N GLY A 72 -5.85 2.91 -1.94
CA GLY A 72 -4.52 3.01 -1.38
C GLY A 72 -3.77 4.19 -1.94
N VAL A 73 -2.65 4.49 -1.33
CA VAL A 73 -1.72 5.53 -1.77
C VAL A 73 -0.31 5.03 -1.52
N GLY A 74 0.57 5.20 -2.48
CA GLY A 74 1.97 4.82 -2.32
C GLY A 74 2.90 5.94 -2.73
N GLY A 75 4.04 6.00 -2.08
CA GLY A 75 5.08 6.96 -2.40
C GLY A 75 6.20 6.92 -1.37
N GLY A 76 7.44 7.10 -1.82
CA GLY A 76 8.59 6.88 -0.97
C GLY A 76 8.58 5.47 -0.40
N LEU A 77 8.91 5.30 0.86
CA LEU A 77 8.87 3.99 1.53
C LEU A 77 7.61 3.86 2.40
N ASN A 78 6.49 4.44 1.96
CA ASN A 78 5.22 4.39 2.70
C ASN A 78 4.10 3.95 1.77
N ILE A 79 3.20 3.16 2.31
CA ILE A 79 1.94 2.84 1.65
C ILE A 79 0.78 3.02 2.62
N TRP A 80 -0.31 3.52 2.09
CA TRP A 80 -1.58 3.65 2.79
C TRP A 80 -2.57 2.67 2.16
N ILE A 81 -3.19 1.84 2.99
CA ILE A 81 -4.20 0.90 2.52
C ILE A 81 -5.49 1.21 3.27
N THR A 82 -6.57 1.39 2.54
CA THR A 82 -7.85 1.73 3.16
C THR A 82 -8.56 0.48 3.66
N GLU A 83 -9.44 0.68 4.62
CA GLU A 83 -10.26 -0.42 5.15
C GLU A 83 -11.11 -1.06 4.05
N LYS A 84 -11.56 -0.27 3.10
CA LYS A 84 -12.34 -0.78 1.96
C LYS A 84 -11.60 -1.85 1.16
N ALA A 85 -10.29 -1.67 0.97
CA ALA A 85 -9.48 -2.65 0.26
C ALA A 85 -9.36 -3.95 1.05
N ILE A 86 -9.22 -3.84 2.37
CA ILE A 86 -9.06 -4.99 3.25
C ILE A 86 -10.36 -5.81 3.31
N ASP A 87 -11.50 -5.13 3.38
CA ASP A 87 -12.80 -5.77 3.53
C ASP A 87 -13.23 -6.55 2.28
N ARG A 88 -12.62 -6.30 1.14
CA ARG A 88 -12.99 -6.96 -0.11
C ARG A 88 -12.36 -8.32 -0.34
N GLY A 89 -11.60 -8.81 0.62
CA GLY A 89 -10.99 -10.13 0.57
C GLY A 89 -9.54 -10.12 0.08
N TYR A 90 -8.90 -11.26 0.19
CA TYR A 90 -7.45 -11.38 -0.02
C TYR A 90 -7.02 -11.01 -1.42
N GLN A 91 -7.72 -11.50 -2.44
CA GLN A 91 -7.34 -11.24 -3.83
C GLN A 91 -7.35 -9.74 -4.14
N TYR A 92 -8.37 -9.06 -3.64
CA TYR A 92 -8.51 -7.62 -3.82
C TYR A 92 -7.42 -6.86 -3.05
N LEU A 93 -7.21 -7.25 -1.81
CA LEU A 93 -6.18 -6.66 -0.95
C LEU A 93 -4.79 -6.85 -1.56
N LEU A 94 -4.49 -8.05 -2.03
CA LEU A 94 -3.21 -8.33 -2.68
C LEU A 94 -2.97 -7.42 -3.87
N HIS A 95 -3.96 -7.27 -4.73
CA HIS A 95 -3.86 -6.38 -5.89
C HIS A 95 -3.53 -4.95 -5.46
N VAL A 96 -4.26 -4.42 -4.48
CA VAL A 96 -4.06 -3.05 -4.01
C VAL A 96 -2.68 -2.89 -3.38
N VAL A 97 -2.27 -3.82 -2.53
CA VAL A 97 -0.96 -3.74 -1.86
C VAL A 97 0.17 -3.77 -2.88
N LEU A 98 0.13 -4.70 -3.84
CA LEU A 98 1.18 -4.78 -4.86
C LEU A 98 1.18 -3.57 -5.78
N HIS A 99 0.00 -3.01 -6.08
CA HIS A 99 -0.12 -1.77 -6.83
C HIS A 99 0.59 -0.61 -6.10
N GLU A 100 0.30 -0.44 -4.83
CA GLU A 100 0.90 0.63 -4.04
C GLU A 100 2.41 0.42 -3.83
N LEU A 101 2.83 -0.82 -3.66
CA LEU A 101 4.25 -1.14 -3.61
C LEU A 101 4.95 -0.83 -4.94
N GLY A 102 4.26 -1.03 -6.05
CA GLY A 102 4.76 -0.63 -7.36
C GLY A 102 5.11 0.85 -7.42
N HIS A 103 4.21 1.69 -6.91
CA HIS A 103 4.50 3.13 -6.79
C HIS A 103 5.61 3.42 -5.80
N SER A 104 5.54 2.82 -4.63
CA SER A 104 6.41 3.15 -3.50
C SER A 104 7.83 2.63 -3.68
N VAL A 105 7.98 1.39 -4.09
CA VAL A 105 9.27 0.72 -4.14
C VAL A 105 9.94 0.88 -5.49
N TYR A 106 9.18 0.74 -6.57
CA TYR A 106 9.73 0.76 -7.93
C TYR A 106 9.43 2.04 -8.69
N ASN A 107 8.78 2.98 -8.03
CA ASN A 107 8.44 4.29 -8.62
C ASN A 107 7.71 4.17 -9.96
N LEU A 108 6.83 3.18 -10.07
CA LEU A 108 6.08 2.95 -11.29
C LEU A 108 4.91 3.92 -11.41
N PRO A 109 4.67 4.47 -12.60
CA PRO A 109 3.47 5.25 -12.85
C PRO A 109 2.28 4.33 -13.10
N HIS A 110 1.09 4.91 -13.15
CA HIS A 110 -0.07 4.18 -13.64
C HIS A 110 0.15 3.79 -15.10
N ASP A 111 -0.31 2.59 -15.45
CA ASP A 111 -0.20 2.05 -16.79
C ASP A 111 -1.51 1.34 -17.14
N LYS A 112 -2.26 1.92 -18.06
CA LYS A 112 -3.55 1.36 -18.49
C LYS A 112 -3.41 0.00 -19.15
N LYS A 113 -2.24 -0.32 -19.68
CA LYS A 113 -1.97 -1.60 -20.35
C LYS A 113 -1.61 -2.70 -19.35
N CYS A 114 -1.26 -2.34 -18.13
CA CYS A 114 -0.91 -3.29 -17.11
C CYS A 114 -2.04 -3.40 -16.11
N LYS A 115 -2.58 -4.58 -15.97
CA LYS A 115 -3.71 -4.81 -15.09
C LYS A 115 -3.40 -4.42 -13.64
N LEU A 116 -2.19 -4.72 -13.17
CA LEU A 116 -1.78 -4.42 -11.80
C LEU A 116 -1.59 -2.92 -11.57
N MET A 117 -1.05 -2.19 -12.54
CA MET A 117 -0.72 -0.78 -12.39
C MET A 117 -1.76 0.16 -13.02
N ALA A 118 -2.91 -0.37 -13.43
CA ALA A 118 -3.98 0.45 -13.96
C ALA A 118 -4.49 1.44 -12.90
N PRO A 119 -4.87 2.66 -13.31
CA PRO A 119 -5.28 3.70 -12.34
C PRO A 119 -6.58 3.40 -11.62
N THR A 120 -7.42 2.54 -12.19
CA THR A 120 -8.68 2.14 -11.58
C THR A 120 -8.76 0.64 -11.46
N LEU A 121 -9.38 0.17 -10.40
CA LEU A 121 -9.55 -1.24 -10.14
C LEU A 121 -11.02 -1.62 -10.26
N SER A 122 -11.36 -2.29 -11.36
CA SER A 122 -12.69 -2.85 -11.55
C SER A 122 -12.73 -4.33 -11.16
N LYS A 123 -11.69 -5.07 -11.53
CA LYS A 123 -11.54 -6.48 -11.20
C LYS A 123 -10.09 -6.74 -10.82
N PRO A 124 -9.83 -7.34 -9.65
CA PRO A 124 -8.46 -7.60 -9.25
C PRO A 124 -7.80 -8.67 -10.12
N CYS A 125 -6.48 -8.66 -10.17
CA CYS A 125 -5.71 -9.73 -10.77
C CYS A 125 -5.97 -11.04 -10.04
N GLU A 126 -5.93 -12.15 -10.75
CA GLU A 126 -5.80 -13.44 -10.10
C GLU A 126 -4.52 -13.47 -9.26
N VAL A 127 -4.55 -14.19 -8.15
CA VAL A 127 -3.47 -14.15 -7.16
C VAL A 127 -2.10 -14.43 -7.79
N GLU A 128 -1.99 -15.51 -8.54
CA GLU A 128 -0.70 -15.87 -9.14
C GLU A 128 -0.28 -14.91 -10.26
N ASP A 129 -1.23 -14.33 -10.98
CA ASP A 129 -0.93 -13.30 -11.98
C ASP A 129 -0.40 -12.04 -11.33
N ALA A 130 -1.00 -11.63 -10.22
CA ALA A 130 -0.52 -10.45 -9.47
C ALA A 130 0.93 -10.64 -9.04
N TRP A 131 1.26 -11.80 -8.49
CA TRP A 131 2.62 -12.11 -8.07
C TRP A 131 3.58 -12.18 -9.24
N ARG A 132 3.16 -12.77 -10.34
CA ARG A 132 3.98 -12.88 -11.55
C ARG A 132 4.33 -11.51 -12.11
N ILE A 133 3.35 -10.63 -12.20
CA ILE A 133 3.54 -9.27 -12.71
C ILE A 133 4.46 -8.48 -11.76
N PHE A 134 4.19 -8.57 -10.48
CA PHE A 134 4.98 -7.84 -9.48
C PHE A 134 6.43 -8.31 -9.45
N ARG A 135 6.65 -9.60 -9.54
CA ARG A 135 8.01 -10.17 -9.62
C ARG A 135 8.75 -9.66 -10.84
N LYS A 136 8.08 -9.53 -11.98
CA LYS A 136 8.68 -8.99 -13.20
C LYS A 136 9.15 -7.56 -12.99
N TYR A 137 8.34 -6.73 -12.34
CA TYR A 137 8.74 -5.36 -12.02
C TYR A 137 9.95 -5.34 -11.09
N SER A 138 9.95 -6.17 -10.07
CA SER A 138 11.06 -6.28 -9.14
C SER A 138 12.35 -6.68 -9.86
N PHE A 139 12.28 -7.65 -10.74
CA PHE A 139 13.42 -8.10 -11.53
C PHE A 139 13.92 -7.00 -12.45
N ASN A 140 13.03 -6.33 -13.17
CA ASN A 140 13.40 -5.24 -14.08
C ASN A 140 14.07 -4.09 -13.32
N ASN A 141 13.55 -3.75 -12.17
CA ASN A 141 14.13 -2.70 -11.31
C ASN A 141 15.55 -3.08 -10.86
N PHE A 142 15.76 -4.35 -10.51
CA PHE A 142 17.08 -4.86 -10.13
C PHE A 142 18.07 -4.74 -11.28
N ILE A 143 17.67 -5.13 -12.49
CA ILE A 143 18.51 -5.03 -13.68
C ILE A 143 18.86 -3.58 -14.00
N ASP A 144 17.89 -2.69 -13.93
CA ASP A 144 18.12 -1.27 -14.19
C ASP A 144 19.11 -0.66 -13.19
N ASN A 145 19.03 -1.06 -11.94
CA ASN A 145 19.99 -0.62 -10.92
C ASN A 145 21.40 -1.12 -11.18
N ILE A 146 21.56 -2.34 -11.65
CA ILE A 146 22.87 -2.88 -12.04
C ILE A 146 23.43 -2.09 -13.21
N LYS A 147 22.63 -1.80 -14.23
CA LYS A 147 23.07 -1.05 -15.41
C LYS A 147 23.45 0.38 -15.08
N SER A 148 22.85 0.95 -14.03
CA SER A 148 23.12 2.33 -13.60
C SER A 148 24.34 2.46 -12.69
N ALA A 149 24.82 1.34 -12.17
CA ALA A 149 25.92 1.34 -11.22
C ALA A 149 27.29 1.51 -11.92
#